data_5357623505424386f24c2519ab707a0c
#
_entry.id   5357623505424386f24c2519ab707a0c
#
_cell.length_a   1.000
_cell.length_b   1.000
_cell.length_c   1.000
_cell.angle_alpha   90.00
_cell.angle_beta   90.00
_cell.angle_gamma   90.00
#
_symmetry.space_group_name_H-M   'P 1'
#
loop_
_entity.id
_entity.type
_entity.pdbx_description
1 polymer ?
#
loop_
_entity_poly.entity_id
_entity_poly.type
_entity_poly.pdbx_seq_one_letter_code
_entity_poly.pdbx_strand_id
1 'polypeptide(L)'
;METRVGDSCLLMVGVHIAHDCKVGNHVVMANQASLAGHCVVDDYVRFGGICGVHQFVRIGAHAFIGAMSFVENDVIPYGSVLGNRAYLGGLNLVGLKRRKFDRESIHALRAAYRMIFSNEGTLRERLE
;
A
#
# COMPACT_ATOMS: atom_id res chain seq x y z
N MET A 1 -13.21 -20.69 -0.61
CA MET A 1 -12.75 -19.74 0.42
C MET A 1 -11.32 -20.09 0.81
N GLU A 2 -10.39 -19.16 0.64
CA GLU A 2 -8.96 -19.41 0.92
C GLU A 2 -8.29 -18.12 1.37
N THR A 3 -7.65 -18.13 2.53
CA THR A 3 -6.71 -17.08 2.94
C THR A 3 -5.31 -17.56 2.59
N ARG A 4 -4.57 -16.75 1.86
CA ARG A 4 -3.22 -17.07 1.38
C ARG A 4 -2.24 -15.98 1.79
N VAL A 5 -1.08 -16.39 2.28
CA VAL A 5 0.07 -15.52 2.54
C VAL A 5 1.25 -16.03 1.70
N GLY A 6 1.89 -15.13 0.99
CA GLY A 6 3.06 -15.44 0.14
C GLY A 6 4.33 -15.69 0.94
N ASP A 7 5.45 -15.73 0.21
CA ASP A 7 6.75 -16.08 0.75
C ASP A 7 7.49 -14.86 1.35
N SER A 8 8.43 -15.14 2.24
CA SER A 8 9.34 -14.13 2.82
C SER A 8 8.63 -12.96 3.51
N CYS A 9 7.45 -13.21 4.07
CA CYS A 9 6.70 -12.22 4.83
C CYS A 9 7.15 -12.16 6.29
N LEU A 10 7.10 -10.97 6.89
CA LEU A 10 7.29 -10.76 8.32
C LEU A 10 5.97 -10.28 8.92
N LEU A 11 5.35 -11.15 9.70
CA LEU A 11 4.12 -10.86 10.43
C LEU A 11 4.45 -10.76 11.92
N MET A 12 4.39 -9.54 12.47
CA MET A 12 4.73 -9.31 13.87
C MET A 12 3.58 -9.66 14.79
N VAL A 13 3.78 -9.56 16.09
CA VAL A 13 2.82 -9.99 17.12
C VAL A 13 1.45 -9.33 16.95
N GLY A 14 0.40 -10.12 17.06
CA GLY A 14 -0.99 -9.65 17.01
C GLY A 14 -1.49 -9.27 15.62
N VAL A 15 -0.74 -9.54 14.55
CA VAL A 15 -1.22 -9.35 13.17
C VAL A 15 -2.45 -10.24 12.94
N HIS A 16 -3.49 -9.66 12.34
CA HIS A 16 -4.69 -10.37 11.95
C HIS A 16 -4.89 -10.31 10.44
N ILE A 17 -5.04 -11.47 9.82
CA ILE A 17 -5.40 -11.62 8.40
C ILE A 17 -6.70 -12.39 8.35
N ALA A 18 -7.78 -11.70 8.03
CA ALA A 18 -9.12 -12.29 8.01
C ALA A 18 -9.32 -13.27 6.83
N HIS A 19 -10.52 -13.81 6.75
CA HIS A 19 -10.88 -14.80 5.73
C HIS A 19 -10.78 -14.25 4.31
N ASP A 20 -10.42 -15.10 3.38
CA ASP A 20 -10.35 -14.82 1.93
C ASP A 20 -9.37 -13.72 1.52
N CYS A 21 -8.43 -13.36 2.39
CA CYS A 21 -7.37 -12.41 2.06
C CYS A 21 -6.28 -13.09 1.20
N LYS A 22 -5.72 -12.30 0.29
CA LYS A 22 -4.53 -12.69 -0.49
C LYS A 22 -3.41 -11.71 -0.20
N VAL A 23 -2.36 -12.19 0.42
CA VAL A 23 -1.16 -11.41 0.75
C VAL A 23 0.00 -11.91 -0.11
N GLY A 24 0.65 -11.01 -0.82
CA GLY A 24 1.78 -11.29 -1.69
C GLY A 24 3.07 -11.64 -0.94
N ASN A 25 4.19 -11.54 -1.65
CA ASN A 25 5.51 -11.88 -1.13
C ASN A 25 6.20 -10.67 -0.51
N HIS A 26 7.15 -10.92 0.39
CA HIS A 26 7.97 -9.89 1.04
C HIS A 26 7.16 -8.79 1.76
N VAL A 27 5.96 -9.10 2.18
CA VAL A 27 5.10 -8.17 2.94
C VAL A 27 5.55 -8.11 4.38
N VAL A 28 5.59 -6.91 4.94
CA VAL A 28 5.87 -6.71 6.38
C VAL A 28 4.64 -6.08 7.02
N MET A 29 4.11 -6.75 8.03
CA MET A 29 3.03 -6.23 8.86
C MET A 29 3.55 -6.06 10.29
N ALA A 30 3.62 -4.82 10.74
CA ALA A 30 4.03 -4.53 12.12
C ALA A 30 2.92 -4.91 13.11
N ASN A 31 3.22 -4.81 14.40
CA ASN A 31 2.38 -5.26 15.51
C ASN A 31 0.92 -4.83 15.35
N GLN A 32 0.00 -5.80 15.48
CA GLN A 32 -1.45 -5.57 15.49
C GLN A 32 -2.02 -4.94 14.21
N ALA A 33 -1.27 -4.94 13.11
CA ALA A 33 -1.83 -4.60 11.81
C ALA A 33 -2.90 -5.63 11.41
N SER A 34 -4.03 -5.16 10.90
CA SER A 34 -5.21 -6.02 10.68
C SER A 34 -5.80 -5.82 9.29
N LEU A 35 -6.07 -6.92 8.61
CA LEU A 35 -6.82 -6.96 7.36
C LEU A 35 -8.22 -7.54 7.64
N ALA A 36 -9.26 -6.82 7.24
CA ALA A 36 -10.60 -7.38 7.18
C ALA A 36 -10.73 -8.36 5.99
N GLY A 37 -11.87 -9.02 5.85
CA GLY A 37 -12.06 -10.04 4.84
C GLY A 37 -11.89 -9.58 3.39
N HIS A 38 -11.47 -10.49 2.52
CA HIS A 38 -11.33 -10.29 1.07
C HIS A 38 -10.32 -9.20 0.64
N CYS A 39 -9.40 -8.80 1.52
CA CYS A 39 -8.35 -7.86 1.13
C CYS A 39 -7.32 -8.51 0.20
N VAL A 40 -6.81 -7.73 -0.73
CA VAL A 40 -5.70 -8.13 -1.61
C VAL A 40 -4.51 -7.21 -1.36
N VAL A 41 -3.40 -7.78 -0.97
CA VAL A 41 -2.14 -7.05 -0.69
C VAL A 41 -1.08 -7.56 -1.64
N ASP A 42 -0.57 -6.70 -2.49
CA ASP A 42 0.48 -7.06 -3.44
C ASP A 42 1.86 -7.15 -2.76
N ASP A 43 2.89 -7.48 -3.54
CA ASP A 43 4.24 -7.72 -3.04
C ASP A 43 4.88 -6.46 -2.42
N TYR A 44 5.77 -6.66 -1.47
CA TYR A 44 6.61 -5.63 -0.85
C TYR A 44 5.85 -4.53 -0.09
N VAL A 45 4.57 -4.70 0.19
CA VAL A 45 3.82 -3.74 1.01
C VAL A 45 4.32 -3.75 2.45
N ARG A 46 4.35 -2.58 3.08
CA ARG A 46 4.73 -2.43 4.48
C ARG A 46 3.62 -1.75 5.25
N PHE A 47 3.24 -2.38 6.35
CA PHE A 47 2.26 -1.86 7.29
C PHE A 47 2.92 -1.40 8.58
N GLY A 48 2.65 -0.17 8.98
CA GLY A 48 2.91 0.30 10.33
C GLY A 48 2.03 -0.40 11.36
N GLY A 49 2.42 -0.28 12.63
CA GLY A 49 1.68 -0.92 13.72
C GLY A 49 0.27 -0.36 13.91
N ILE A 50 -0.63 -1.20 14.39
CA ILE A 50 -1.99 -0.82 14.79
C ILE A 50 -2.79 -0.18 13.63
N CYS A 51 -2.49 -0.53 12.39
CA CYS A 51 -3.29 -0.09 11.25
C CYS A 51 -4.39 -1.10 10.93
N GLY A 52 -5.47 -0.62 10.34
CA GLY A 52 -6.58 -1.45 9.90
C GLY A 52 -6.91 -1.23 8.44
N VAL A 53 -7.29 -2.29 7.75
CA VAL A 53 -7.70 -2.24 6.35
C VAL A 53 -9.13 -2.75 6.23
N HIS A 54 -9.98 -1.93 5.64
CA HIS A 54 -11.38 -2.27 5.41
C HIS A 54 -11.51 -3.45 4.45
N GLN A 55 -12.61 -4.19 4.57
CA GLN A 55 -12.87 -5.35 3.68
C GLN A 55 -12.88 -4.95 2.20
N PHE A 56 -12.45 -5.89 1.35
CA PHE A 56 -12.37 -5.76 -0.11
C PHE A 56 -11.35 -4.76 -0.64
N VAL A 57 -10.58 -4.10 0.21
CA VAL A 57 -9.54 -3.15 -0.21
C VAL A 57 -8.39 -3.88 -0.91
N ARG A 58 -7.88 -3.26 -1.97
CA ARG A 58 -6.66 -3.68 -2.67
C ARG A 58 -5.52 -2.71 -2.37
N ILE A 59 -4.38 -3.27 -2.01
CA ILE A 59 -3.17 -2.48 -1.72
C ILE A 59 -2.09 -2.85 -2.73
N GLY A 60 -1.73 -1.89 -3.56
CA GLY A 60 -0.75 -2.07 -4.62
C GLY A 60 0.67 -2.30 -4.12
N ALA A 61 1.48 -2.94 -4.96
CA ALA A 61 2.85 -3.33 -4.63
C ALA A 61 3.70 -2.12 -4.15
N HIS A 62 4.60 -2.39 -3.21
CA HIS A 62 5.52 -1.40 -2.64
C HIS A 62 4.83 -0.24 -1.87
N ALA A 63 3.54 -0.32 -1.61
CA ALA A 63 2.86 0.69 -0.82
C ALA A 63 3.33 0.69 0.64
N PHE A 64 3.16 1.81 1.29
CA PHE A 64 3.41 1.97 2.73
C PHE A 64 2.14 2.46 3.43
N ILE A 65 1.72 1.71 4.43
CA ILE A 65 0.59 2.06 5.30
C ILE A 65 1.16 2.56 6.63
N GLY A 66 0.93 3.82 6.94
CA GLY A 66 1.42 4.42 8.18
C GLY A 66 0.81 3.77 9.44
N ALA A 67 1.51 3.86 10.56
CA ALA A 67 1.00 3.38 11.83
C ALA A 67 -0.31 4.06 12.20
N MET A 68 -1.21 3.34 12.86
CA MET A 68 -2.53 3.82 13.33
C MET A 68 -3.43 4.36 12.21
N SER A 69 -3.16 4.02 10.96
CA SER A 69 -4.00 4.41 9.82
C SER A 69 -5.17 3.45 9.65
N PHE A 70 -6.32 3.99 9.23
CA PHE A 70 -7.45 3.20 8.79
C PHE A 70 -7.66 3.38 7.28
N VAL A 71 -7.46 2.29 6.53
CA VAL A 71 -7.50 2.28 5.06
C VAL A 71 -8.87 1.84 4.60
N GLU A 72 -9.66 2.75 4.05
CA GLU A 72 -11.03 2.50 3.57
C GLU A 72 -11.09 2.28 2.05
N ASN A 73 -10.09 2.74 1.30
CA ASN A 73 -10.08 2.71 -0.17
C ASN A 73 -8.83 2.01 -0.69
N ASP A 74 -8.88 1.61 -1.95
CA ASP A 74 -7.74 1.02 -2.64
C ASP A 74 -6.52 1.95 -2.63
N VAL A 75 -5.35 1.36 -2.50
CA VAL A 75 -4.07 2.07 -2.47
C VAL A 75 -3.30 1.73 -3.73
N ILE A 76 -2.87 2.75 -4.47
CA ILE A 76 -2.06 2.58 -5.68
C ILE A 76 -0.70 1.95 -5.35
N PRO A 77 -0.07 1.24 -6.30
CA PRO A 77 1.33 0.83 -6.16
C PRO A 77 2.22 2.00 -5.80
N TYR A 78 3.21 1.76 -4.94
CA TYR A 78 4.17 2.75 -4.43
C TYR A 78 3.52 3.89 -3.61
N GLY A 79 2.23 3.81 -3.32
CA GLY A 79 1.51 4.82 -2.53
C GLY A 79 1.97 4.82 -1.07
N SER A 80 1.89 5.97 -0.43
CA SER A 80 2.07 6.14 1.01
C SER A 80 0.80 6.74 1.59
N VAL A 81 0.13 6.00 2.46
CA VAL A 81 -1.11 6.43 3.10
C VAL A 81 -0.94 6.57 4.60
N LEU A 82 -1.47 7.63 5.15
CA LEU A 82 -1.26 8.05 6.53
C LEU A 82 -2.55 8.57 7.14
N GLY A 83 -2.63 8.48 8.43
CA GLY A 83 -3.67 9.13 9.21
C GLY A 83 -4.84 8.26 9.60
N ASN A 84 -5.64 8.75 10.48
CA ASN A 84 -6.80 8.09 11.08
C ASN A 84 -7.82 7.63 10.01
N ARG A 85 -8.08 8.51 9.03
CA ARG A 85 -8.69 8.14 7.75
C ARG A 85 -7.62 8.30 6.69
N ALA A 86 -6.96 7.22 6.35
CA ALA A 86 -5.78 7.27 5.50
C ALA A 86 -6.07 7.97 4.17
N TYR A 87 -5.23 8.90 3.81
CA TYR A 87 -5.24 9.59 2.53
C TYR A 87 -3.92 9.35 1.79
N LEU A 88 -3.95 9.49 0.48
CA LEU A 88 -2.75 9.36 -0.33
C LEU A 88 -1.85 10.59 -0.14
N GLY A 89 -0.80 10.43 0.66
CA GLY A 89 0.15 11.50 1.00
C GLY A 89 1.34 11.62 0.05
N GLY A 90 1.36 10.83 -1.02
CA GLY A 90 2.45 10.82 -2.00
C GLY A 90 2.94 9.42 -2.32
N LEU A 91 4.14 9.33 -2.86
CA LEU A 91 4.83 8.08 -3.17
C LEU A 91 5.72 7.62 -2.02
N ASN A 92 5.92 6.33 -1.90
CA ASN A 92 6.84 5.73 -0.93
C ASN A 92 8.30 5.91 -1.36
N LEU A 93 8.80 7.13 -1.35
CA LEU A 93 10.16 7.46 -1.80
C LEU A 93 11.25 6.77 -0.95
N VAL A 94 11.02 6.61 0.34
CA VAL A 94 11.97 5.91 1.23
C VAL A 94 12.08 4.44 0.83
N GLY A 95 10.96 3.78 0.59
CA GLY A 95 10.91 2.39 0.14
C GLY A 95 11.60 2.20 -1.21
N LEU A 96 11.33 3.08 -2.17
CA LEU A 96 11.97 3.05 -3.48
C LEU A 96 13.50 3.17 -3.37
N LYS A 97 14.01 4.12 -2.60
CA LYS A 97 15.45 4.31 -2.37
C LYS A 97 16.09 3.10 -1.68
N ARG A 98 15.47 2.57 -0.65
CA ARG A 98 15.97 1.38 0.08
C ARG A 98 16.06 0.14 -0.82
N ARG A 99 15.14 0.00 -1.77
CA ARG A 99 15.16 -1.08 -2.78
C ARG A 99 16.02 -0.76 -4.00
N LYS A 100 16.82 0.28 -3.92
CA LYS A 100 17.79 0.66 -4.95
C LYS A 100 17.15 0.95 -6.33
N PHE A 101 15.92 1.42 -6.35
CA PHE A 101 15.38 2.00 -7.57
C PHE A 101 16.28 3.16 -7.99
N ASP A 102 16.64 3.20 -9.27
CA ASP A 102 17.48 4.25 -9.77
C ASP A 102 16.78 5.62 -9.75
N ARG A 103 17.57 6.66 -9.82
CA ARG A 103 17.07 8.03 -9.73
C ARG A 103 16.11 8.39 -10.87
N GLU A 104 16.35 7.83 -12.05
CA GLU A 104 15.53 8.07 -13.24
C GLU A 104 14.14 7.44 -13.07
N SER A 105 14.05 6.20 -12.64
CA SER A 105 12.79 5.52 -12.33
C SER A 105 11.99 6.24 -11.26
N ILE A 106 12.63 6.69 -10.18
CA ILE A 106 11.97 7.47 -9.12
C ILE A 106 11.44 8.79 -9.67
N HIS A 107 12.21 9.46 -10.53
CA HIS A 107 11.77 10.71 -11.17
C HIS A 107 10.58 10.50 -12.09
N ALA A 108 10.58 9.44 -12.89
CA ALA A 108 9.47 9.08 -13.76
C ALA A 108 8.19 8.78 -12.99
N LEU A 109 8.27 8.01 -11.87
CA LEU A 109 7.15 7.75 -10.99
C LEU A 109 6.57 9.02 -10.38
N ARG A 110 7.43 9.95 -9.94
CA ARG A 110 6.98 11.23 -9.39
C ARG A 110 6.29 12.10 -10.44
N ALA A 111 6.78 12.08 -11.67
CA ALA A 111 6.15 12.80 -12.77
C ALA A 111 4.76 12.22 -13.09
N ALA A 112 4.65 10.92 -13.21
CA ALA A 112 3.37 10.23 -13.42
C ALA A 112 2.38 10.51 -12.28
N TYR A 113 2.81 10.43 -11.03
CA TYR A 113 1.98 10.76 -9.86
C TYR A 113 1.43 12.18 -9.95
N ARG A 114 2.29 13.16 -10.21
CA ARG A 114 1.87 14.57 -10.33
C ARG A 114 0.87 14.78 -11.46
N MET A 115 1.08 14.10 -12.59
CA MET A 115 0.18 14.18 -13.73
C MET A 115 -1.21 13.60 -13.40
N ILE A 116 -1.26 12.42 -12.79
CA ILE A 116 -2.53 11.74 -12.46
C ILE A 116 -3.32 12.53 -11.40
N PHE A 117 -2.65 13.05 -10.38
CA PHE A 117 -3.28 13.71 -9.24
C PHE A 117 -3.21 15.25 -9.27
N SER A 118 -2.94 15.84 -10.42
CA SER A 118 -3.04 17.31 -10.56
C SER A 118 -4.50 17.77 -10.48
N ASN A 119 -4.69 19.05 -10.16
CA ASN A 119 -6.00 19.67 -10.15
C ASN A 119 -6.39 20.28 -11.51
N GLU A 120 -5.58 20.08 -12.55
CA GLU A 120 -5.77 20.63 -13.86
C GLU A 120 -6.53 19.64 -14.76
N GLY A 121 -7.65 20.08 -15.34
CA GLY A 121 -8.44 19.27 -16.26
C GLY A 121 -9.06 18.01 -15.66
N THR A 122 -9.66 17.19 -16.51
CA THR A 122 -10.20 15.87 -16.16
C THR A 122 -9.08 14.81 -16.14
N LEU A 123 -9.33 13.70 -15.47
CA LEU A 123 -8.38 12.56 -15.46
C LEU A 123 -8.08 12.07 -16.89
N ARG A 124 -9.09 12.06 -17.75
CA ARG A 124 -8.93 11.64 -19.15
C ARG A 124 -7.96 12.55 -19.90
N GLU A 125 -8.13 13.86 -19.79
CA GLU A 125 -7.24 14.85 -20.41
C GLU A 125 -5.81 14.77 -19.90
N ARG A 126 -5.61 14.31 -18.64
CA ARG A 126 -4.27 14.12 -18.08
C ARG A 126 -3.59 12.83 -18.51
N LEU A 127 -4.35 11.85 -19.00
CA LEU A 127 -3.82 10.56 -19.45
C LEU A 127 -3.63 10.48 -20.98
N GLU A 128 -4.19 11.41 -21.73
CA GLU A 128 -3.97 11.59 -23.18
C GLU A 128 -2.72 12.43 -23.45
#